data_e2d74e3bd507a55a57518029e001b877
#
_entry.id   e2d74e3bd507a55a57518029e001b877
#
_cell.length_a   1.000
_cell.length_b   1.000
_cell.length_c   1.000
_cell.angle_alpha   90.00
_cell.angle_beta   90.00
_cell.angle_gamma   90.00
#
_symmetry.space_group_name_H-M   'P 1'
#
loop_
_entity.id
_entity.type
_entity.pdbx_description
1 polymer ?
#
loop_
_entity_poly.entity_id
_entity_poly.type
_entity_poly.pdbx_seq_one_letter_code
_entity_poly.pdbx_strand_id
1 'polypeptide(L)'
;MLSDITITLTVALLSILSGYPYALHIKEGGVILRAGLSFLIGSGLSSWTLFMLHRLFGVPLTFQFALLSYGLVWLLGYLTNTNISPKSSNASSKSILVFVPITITVLAFVIGSYLPLTAWDSIALYDFRAHAISITHSLTDMTRSTYDMSYPLHISLLHSFVYMLGGESAQGLHALFFGSLLAVVYERLRVWTNPRWALVGAVLVATSSELFDHATFAYTNLPYTAYLIAGLLYLLSTTSRELILGALMIGLSSWTRSAEPFWLLAWLLLIFQSARFKTFKPLLIGSFALYGIRYGWTQYYNSVVAGLIGEVPSLTSNLSISSISAIFPKLSDYYWYLRLNVIDPYRGYWFLPLPMFIVWLKHRSPRLLLFILLMFATLGIVVAGVVLMSLYLTSWAEIGTSARRMVLFIIPLSVIGATYAGYIMSTAQPKKYD
;
A
#
# COMPACT_ATOMS: atom_id res chain seq x y z
N MET A 1 7.11 -28.04 -0.02
CA MET A 1 8.16 -27.03 -0.31
C MET A 1 8.25 -26.62 -1.80
N LEU A 2 8.75 -27.45 -2.72
CA LEU A 2 8.69 -27.09 -4.16
C LEU A 2 7.25 -26.87 -4.64
N SER A 3 6.30 -27.62 -4.10
CA SER A 3 4.87 -27.39 -4.31
C SER A 3 4.42 -25.99 -3.88
N ASP A 4 4.82 -25.52 -2.70
CA ASP A 4 4.42 -24.21 -2.15
C ASP A 4 4.94 -23.06 -2.99
N ILE A 5 6.21 -23.11 -3.40
CA ILE A 5 6.79 -22.12 -4.33
C ILE A 5 6.01 -22.11 -5.65
N THR A 6 5.72 -23.29 -6.22
CA THR A 6 4.97 -23.37 -7.47
C THR A 6 3.55 -22.82 -7.31
N ILE A 7 2.86 -23.16 -6.24
CA ILE A 7 1.50 -22.68 -5.94
C ILE A 7 1.51 -21.14 -5.73
N THR A 8 2.45 -20.64 -4.92
CA THR A 8 2.60 -19.19 -4.69
C THR A 8 2.87 -18.44 -5.98
N LEU A 9 3.75 -18.96 -6.84
CA LEU A 9 4.01 -18.39 -8.17
C LEU A 9 2.79 -18.48 -9.09
N THR A 10 1.97 -19.53 -8.97
CA THR A 10 0.73 -19.66 -9.75
C THR A 10 -0.26 -18.57 -9.35
N VAL A 11 -0.48 -18.34 -8.05
CA VAL A 11 -1.35 -17.25 -7.55
C VAL A 11 -0.80 -15.88 -7.97
N ALA A 12 0.51 -15.71 -7.92
CA ALA A 12 1.18 -14.49 -8.41
C ALA A 12 0.95 -14.26 -9.91
N LEU A 13 1.10 -15.30 -10.72
CA LEU A 13 0.87 -15.24 -12.15
C LEU A 13 -0.59 -14.92 -12.49
N LEU A 14 -1.56 -15.55 -11.82
CA LEU A 14 -2.98 -15.22 -11.97
C LEU A 14 -3.25 -13.74 -11.61
N SER A 15 -2.64 -13.23 -10.54
CA SER A 15 -2.72 -11.82 -10.16
C SER A 15 -2.12 -10.92 -11.24
N ILE A 16 -0.93 -11.25 -11.77
CA ILE A 16 -0.30 -10.48 -12.84
C ILE A 16 -1.17 -10.49 -14.11
N LEU A 17 -1.66 -11.65 -14.53
CA LEU A 17 -2.50 -11.77 -15.73
C LEU A 17 -3.79 -10.96 -15.60
N SER A 18 -4.47 -11.03 -14.46
CA SER A 18 -5.72 -10.30 -14.24
C SER A 18 -5.54 -8.78 -14.18
N GLY A 19 -4.44 -8.30 -13.60
CA GLY A 19 -4.13 -6.87 -13.51
C GLY A 19 -3.45 -6.28 -14.75
N TYR A 20 -2.92 -7.13 -15.65
CA TYR A 20 -2.13 -6.67 -16.80
C TYR A 20 -2.86 -5.68 -17.73
N PRO A 21 -4.16 -5.87 -18.08
CA PRO A 21 -4.86 -4.91 -18.91
C PRO A 21 -4.90 -3.50 -18.32
N TYR A 22 -5.00 -3.38 -16.98
CA TYR A 22 -4.98 -2.06 -16.31
C TYR A 22 -3.59 -1.43 -16.34
N ALA A 23 -2.52 -2.22 -16.16
CA ALA A 23 -1.16 -1.72 -16.20
C ALA A 23 -0.76 -1.21 -17.60
N LEU A 24 -1.41 -1.67 -18.68
CA LEU A 24 -1.22 -1.16 -20.02
C LEU A 24 -1.69 0.30 -20.19
N HIS A 25 -2.55 0.81 -19.32
CA HIS A 25 -2.95 2.22 -19.34
C HIS A 25 -1.79 3.18 -19.02
N ILE A 26 -0.70 2.67 -18.44
CA ILE A 26 0.52 3.45 -18.18
C ILE A 26 1.42 3.39 -19.42
N LYS A 27 1.46 4.50 -20.16
CA LYS A 27 2.17 4.56 -21.45
C LYS A 27 3.68 4.43 -21.33
N GLU A 28 4.28 4.95 -20.26
CA GLU A 28 5.72 5.12 -20.09
C GLU A 28 6.36 4.06 -19.18
N GLY A 29 5.71 2.92 -18.97
CA GLY A 29 6.20 1.87 -18.07
C GLY A 29 7.01 0.78 -18.78
N GLY A 30 8.16 0.41 -18.21
CA GLY A 30 8.91 -0.79 -18.59
C GLY A 30 8.17 -2.08 -18.17
N VAL A 31 8.68 -3.25 -18.63
CA VAL A 31 8.09 -4.57 -18.31
C VAL A 31 8.01 -4.80 -16.79
N ILE A 32 9.05 -4.44 -16.06
CA ILE A 32 9.13 -4.63 -14.60
C ILE A 32 8.03 -3.83 -13.88
N LEU A 33 7.82 -2.56 -14.26
CA LEU A 33 6.71 -1.77 -13.70
C LEU A 33 5.36 -2.41 -14.00
N ARG A 34 5.15 -2.82 -15.27
CA ARG A 34 3.88 -3.44 -15.67
C ARG A 34 3.60 -4.72 -14.88
N ALA A 35 4.62 -5.55 -14.69
CA ALA A 35 4.49 -6.75 -13.86
C ALA A 35 4.13 -6.42 -12.41
N GLY A 36 4.86 -5.48 -11.78
CA GLY A 36 4.58 -5.04 -10.41
C GLY A 36 3.20 -4.40 -10.24
N LEU A 37 2.80 -3.48 -11.12
CA LEU A 37 1.47 -2.89 -11.10
C LEU A 37 0.38 -3.92 -11.38
N SER A 38 0.61 -4.83 -12.32
CA SER A 38 -0.34 -5.91 -12.61
C SER A 38 -0.56 -6.79 -11.39
N PHE A 39 0.51 -7.15 -10.67
CA PHE A 39 0.39 -7.91 -9.44
C PHE A 39 -0.42 -7.15 -8.38
N LEU A 40 -0.13 -5.87 -8.13
CA LEU A 40 -0.88 -5.06 -7.17
C LEU A 40 -2.35 -4.95 -7.55
N ILE A 41 -2.66 -4.57 -8.79
CA ILE A 41 -4.04 -4.40 -9.26
C ILE A 41 -4.79 -5.73 -9.24
N GLY A 42 -4.18 -6.77 -9.79
CA GLY A 42 -4.81 -8.08 -9.93
C GLY A 42 -5.07 -8.74 -8.59
N SER A 43 -4.12 -8.77 -7.66
CA SER A 43 -4.32 -9.33 -6.33
C SER A 43 -5.38 -8.55 -5.55
N GLY A 44 -5.32 -7.22 -5.59
CA GLY A 44 -6.27 -6.36 -4.89
C GLY A 44 -7.69 -6.46 -5.45
N LEU A 45 -7.87 -6.28 -6.76
CA LEU A 45 -9.19 -6.31 -7.39
C LEU A 45 -9.79 -7.71 -7.40
N SER A 46 -9.00 -8.79 -7.62
CA SER A 46 -9.56 -10.14 -7.62
C SER A 46 -10.06 -10.55 -6.24
N SER A 47 -9.30 -10.26 -5.18
CA SER A 47 -9.78 -10.50 -3.81
C SER A 47 -11.00 -9.65 -3.47
N TRP A 48 -11.05 -8.39 -3.91
CA TRP A 48 -12.21 -7.53 -3.75
C TRP A 48 -13.43 -8.07 -4.51
N THR A 49 -13.26 -8.48 -5.77
CA THR A 49 -14.33 -9.03 -6.60
C THR A 49 -14.89 -10.31 -5.99
N LEU A 50 -14.03 -11.22 -5.52
CA LEU A 50 -14.48 -12.43 -4.82
C LEU A 50 -15.29 -12.12 -3.56
N PHE A 51 -14.80 -11.17 -2.76
CA PHE A 51 -15.53 -10.68 -1.58
C PHE A 51 -16.91 -10.13 -1.95
N MET A 52 -17.00 -9.31 -3.01
CA MET A 52 -18.27 -8.73 -3.46
C MET A 52 -19.22 -9.78 -4.03
N LEU A 53 -18.71 -10.77 -4.77
CA LEU A 53 -19.52 -11.90 -5.25
C LEU A 53 -20.10 -12.70 -4.08
N HIS A 54 -19.29 -13.00 -3.07
CA HIS A 54 -19.77 -13.66 -1.86
C HIS A 54 -20.83 -12.81 -1.13
N ARG A 55 -20.56 -11.52 -0.94
CA ARG A 55 -21.44 -10.62 -0.20
C ARG A 55 -22.78 -10.36 -0.88
N LEU A 56 -22.78 -10.16 -2.20
CA LEU A 56 -23.99 -9.77 -2.95
C LEU A 56 -24.81 -10.96 -3.44
N PHE A 57 -24.16 -12.07 -3.75
CA PHE A 57 -24.80 -13.22 -4.40
C PHE A 57 -24.69 -14.51 -3.59
N GLY A 58 -24.05 -14.49 -2.42
CA GLY A 58 -23.89 -15.67 -1.56
C GLY A 58 -23.02 -16.77 -2.16
N VAL A 59 -22.19 -16.47 -3.17
CA VAL A 59 -21.32 -17.50 -3.78
C VAL A 59 -20.29 -17.99 -2.76
N PRO A 60 -19.96 -19.30 -2.72
CA PRO A 60 -18.98 -19.81 -1.79
C PRO A 60 -17.56 -19.33 -2.15
N LEU A 61 -16.71 -19.16 -1.15
CA LEU A 61 -15.31 -18.73 -1.33
C LEU A 61 -14.44 -19.94 -1.72
N THR A 62 -14.70 -20.51 -2.89
CA THR A 62 -13.95 -21.64 -3.43
C THR A 62 -12.95 -21.19 -4.48
N PHE A 63 -12.02 -22.10 -4.83
CA PHE A 63 -11.02 -21.80 -5.86
C PHE A 63 -11.65 -21.49 -7.22
N GLN A 64 -12.77 -22.13 -7.59
CA GLN A 64 -13.48 -21.87 -8.83
C GLN A 64 -13.99 -20.43 -8.91
N PHE A 65 -14.58 -19.90 -7.83
CA PHE A 65 -15.03 -18.52 -7.77
C PHE A 65 -13.86 -17.54 -7.63
N ALA A 66 -12.73 -17.97 -7.02
CA ALA A 66 -11.50 -17.21 -7.08
C ALA A 66 -10.99 -17.06 -8.52
N LEU A 67 -10.93 -18.14 -9.31
CA LEU A 67 -10.58 -18.08 -10.73
C LEU A 67 -11.54 -17.21 -11.53
N LEU A 68 -12.86 -17.34 -11.26
CA LEU A 68 -13.85 -16.46 -11.87
C LEU A 68 -13.56 -14.98 -11.56
N SER A 69 -13.20 -14.65 -10.32
CA SER A 69 -12.86 -13.26 -9.93
C SER A 69 -11.65 -12.73 -10.69
N TYR A 70 -10.60 -13.54 -10.87
CA TYR A 70 -9.45 -13.19 -11.71
C TYR A 70 -9.85 -12.97 -13.18
N GLY A 71 -10.70 -13.85 -13.72
CA GLY A 71 -11.23 -13.74 -15.08
C GLY A 71 -12.08 -12.48 -15.28
N LEU A 72 -12.96 -12.16 -14.34
CA LEU A 72 -13.78 -10.94 -14.39
C LEU A 72 -12.93 -9.67 -14.32
N VAL A 73 -11.95 -9.63 -13.46
CA VAL A 73 -11.02 -8.49 -13.37
C VAL A 73 -10.25 -8.33 -14.67
N TRP A 74 -9.71 -9.42 -15.23
CA TRP A 74 -9.05 -9.38 -16.54
C TRP A 74 -9.98 -8.86 -17.64
N LEU A 75 -11.21 -9.40 -17.73
CA LEU A 75 -12.18 -9.02 -18.76
C LEU A 75 -12.56 -7.53 -18.66
N LEU A 76 -12.86 -7.05 -17.45
CA LEU A 76 -13.17 -5.63 -17.23
C LEU A 76 -11.99 -4.73 -17.63
N GLY A 77 -10.77 -5.11 -17.27
CA GLY A 77 -9.57 -4.39 -17.70
C GLY A 77 -9.37 -4.40 -19.21
N TYR A 78 -9.62 -5.54 -19.85
CA TYR A 78 -9.55 -5.68 -21.32
C TYR A 78 -10.58 -4.80 -22.03
N LEU A 79 -11.83 -4.79 -21.59
CA LEU A 79 -12.90 -3.97 -22.15
C LEU A 79 -12.64 -2.46 -22.02
N THR A 80 -11.91 -2.04 -20.99
CA THR A 80 -11.51 -0.63 -20.81
C THR A 80 -10.29 -0.25 -21.65
N ASN A 81 -9.57 -1.24 -22.21
CA ASN A 81 -8.30 -1.03 -22.90
C ASN A 81 -8.46 -0.85 -24.40
N THR A 82 -9.29 0.11 -24.83
CA THR A 82 -9.45 0.44 -26.23
C THR A 82 -8.25 1.23 -26.76
N ASN A 83 -7.48 0.64 -27.69
CA ASN A 83 -6.46 1.32 -28.52
C ASN A 83 -5.18 1.82 -27.83
N ILE A 84 -4.59 1.07 -26.88
CA ILE A 84 -3.29 1.44 -26.33
C ILE A 84 -2.19 0.59 -26.96
N SER A 85 -1.45 1.17 -27.90
CA SER A 85 -0.15 0.62 -28.31
C SER A 85 0.89 0.96 -27.22
N PRO A 86 1.48 -0.02 -26.54
CA PRO A 86 2.50 0.24 -25.53
C PRO A 86 3.75 0.81 -26.21
N LYS A 87 4.10 2.05 -25.91
CA LYS A 87 5.44 2.54 -26.27
C LYS A 87 6.46 1.81 -25.39
N SER A 88 7.23 0.95 -25.99
CA SER A 88 8.38 0.35 -25.33
C SER A 88 9.42 1.44 -25.08
N SER A 89 9.67 1.80 -23.83
CA SER A 89 10.83 2.61 -23.49
C SER A 89 12.04 1.68 -23.32
N ASN A 90 12.84 1.54 -24.37
CA ASN A 90 14.04 0.71 -24.38
C ASN A 90 15.22 1.28 -23.56
N ALA A 91 15.00 2.23 -22.67
CA ALA A 91 16.04 2.77 -21.80
C ALA A 91 16.31 1.80 -20.63
N SER A 92 16.91 0.66 -20.93
CA SER A 92 17.47 -0.24 -19.92
C SER A 92 18.75 0.40 -19.35
N SER A 93 18.81 0.58 -18.05
CA SER A 93 20.07 0.89 -17.38
C SER A 93 20.96 -0.34 -17.44
N LYS A 94 22.12 -0.23 -18.09
CA LYS A 94 23.15 -1.29 -18.11
C LYS A 94 23.93 -1.38 -16.79
N SER A 95 23.46 -0.75 -15.73
CA SER A 95 24.14 -0.70 -14.43
C SER A 95 23.97 -2.04 -13.70
N ILE A 96 25.06 -2.58 -13.17
CA ILE A 96 25.04 -3.76 -12.29
C ILE A 96 24.17 -3.58 -11.05
N LEU A 97 23.97 -2.34 -10.61
CA LEU A 97 23.11 -2.01 -9.46
C LEU A 97 21.64 -2.43 -9.64
N VAL A 98 21.18 -2.69 -10.87
CA VAL A 98 19.81 -3.24 -11.13
C VAL A 98 19.63 -4.60 -10.44
N PHE A 99 20.70 -5.37 -10.30
CA PHE A 99 20.62 -6.66 -9.63
C PHE A 99 20.35 -6.56 -8.14
N VAL A 100 20.70 -5.43 -7.47
CA VAL A 100 20.50 -5.28 -6.02
C VAL A 100 19.03 -5.41 -5.62
N PRO A 101 18.09 -4.59 -6.11
CA PRO A 101 16.68 -4.73 -5.74
C PRO A 101 16.08 -6.08 -6.18
N ILE A 102 16.52 -6.64 -7.30
CA ILE A 102 16.07 -7.96 -7.77
C ILE A 102 16.55 -9.04 -6.80
N THR A 103 17.85 -9.06 -6.47
CA THR A 103 18.43 -10.07 -5.56
C THR A 103 17.78 -10.00 -4.18
N ILE A 104 17.56 -8.80 -3.63
CA ILE A 104 16.92 -8.64 -2.31
C ILE A 104 15.48 -9.13 -2.36
N THR A 105 14.73 -8.85 -3.45
CA THR A 105 13.36 -9.37 -3.63
C THR A 105 13.34 -10.90 -3.71
N VAL A 106 14.24 -11.49 -4.48
CA VAL A 106 14.36 -12.95 -4.60
C VAL A 106 14.75 -13.57 -3.25
N LEU A 107 15.70 -12.95 -2.53
CA LEU A 107 16.08 -13.40 -1.21
C LEU A 107 14.90 -13.37 -0.22
N ALA A 108 14.13 -12.26 -0.20
CA ALA A 108 12.92 -12.17 0.62
C ALA A 108 11.88 -13.24 0.23
N PHE A 109 11.71 -13.53 -1.07
CA PHE A 109 10.82 -14.57 -1.57
C PHE A 109 11.26 -15.96 -1.09
N VAL A 110 12.56 -16.28 -1.23
CA VAL A 110 13.12 -17.55 -0.78
C VAL A 110 12.94 -17.69 0.74
N ILE A 111 13.33 -16.68 1.52
CA ILE A 111 13.19 -16.68 2.98
C ILE A 111 11.72 -16.88 3.38
N GLY A 112 10.80 -16.08 2.80
CA GLY A 112 9.37 -16.17 3.09
C GLY A 112 8.75 -17.51 2.64
N SER A 113 9.32 -18.19 1.65
CA SER A 113 8.82 -19.51 1.20
C SER A 113 9.37 -20.67 2.03
N TYR A 114 10.48 -20.48 2.74
CA TYR A 114 11.16 -21.54 3.50
C TYR A 114 10.93 -21.45 5.00
N LEU A 115 10.84 -20.24 5.55
CA LEU A 115 10.69 -20.07 6.98
C LEU A 115 9.22 -20.17 7.38
N PRO A 116 8.92 -20.78 8.54
CA PRO A 116 7.57 -20.80 9.07
C PRO A 116 7.13 -19.38 9.46
N LEU A 117 5.82 -19.17 9.51
CA LEU A 117 5.24 -17.96 10.10
C LEU A 117 5.59 -17.91 11.59
N THR A 118 6.22 -16.83 12.03
CA THR A 118 6.60 -16.63 13.44
C THR A 118 5.94 -15.39 14.04
N ALA A 119 5.50 -14.46 13.19
CA ALA A 119 4.95 -13.19 13.61
C ALA A 119 3.49 -13.34 14.06
N TRP A 120 3.15 -12.89 15.28
CA TRP A 120 1.86 -13.09 15.92
C TRP A 120 0.66 -12.70 15.04
N ASP A 121 0.64 -11.46 14.53
CA ASP A 121 -0.49 -10.98 13.70
C ASP A 121 -0.61 -11.79 12.39
N SER A 122 0.50 -12.31 11.85
CA SER A 122 0.47 -13.18 10.67
C SER A 122 -0.29 -14.46 10.96
N ILE A 123 0.06 -15.14 12.06
CA ILE A 123 -0.54 -16.42 12.46
C ILE A 123 -1.97 -16.20 12.94
N ALA A 124 -2.16 -15.30 13.91
CA ALA A 124 -3.41 -15.15 14.63
C ALA A 124 -4.52 -14.46 13.82
N LEU A 125 -4.16 -13.58 12.87
CA LEU A 125 -5.12 -12.80 12.10
C LEU A 125 -5.20 -13.27 10.66
N TYR A 126 -4.13 -13.05 9.91
CA TYR A 126 -4.23 -13.14 8.45
C TYR A 126 -4.23 -14.58 7.95
N ASP A 127 -3.35 -15.38 8.51
CA ASP A 127 -3.18 -16.77 8.13
C ASP A 127 -4.31 -17.65 8.67
N PHE A 128 -4.66 -17.47 9.95
CA PHE A 128 -5.81 -18.15 10.56
C PHE A 128 -7.10 -17.93 9.75
N ARG A 129 -7.42 -16.67 9.37
CA ARG A 129 -8.59 -16.39 8.55
C ARG A 129 -8.50 -17.01 7.16
N ALA A 130 -7.31 -17.03 6.58
CA ALA A 130 -7.10 -17.65 5.28
C ALA A 130 -7.34 -19.15 5.30
N HIS A 131 -6.86 -19.84 6.33
CA HIS A 131 -7.14 -21.26 6.54
C HIS A 131 -8.63 -21.51 6.80
N ALA A 132 -9.26 -20.72 7.67
CA ALA A 132 -10.70 -20.83 7.92
C ALA A 132 -11.49 -20.69 6.61
N ILE A 133 -11.20 -19.67 5.78
CA ILE A 133 -11.86 -19.47 4.48
C ILE A 133 -11.62 -20.66 3.55
N SER A 134 -10.39 -21.19 3.48
CA SER A 134 -10.07 -22.30 2.58
C SER A 134 -10.79 -23.61 2.91
N ILE A 135 -11.15 -23.81 4.20
CA ILE A 135 -11.84 -25.01 4.69
C ILE A 135 -13.36 -24.81 4.65
N THR A 136 -13.86 -23.67 5.15
CA THR A 136 -15.30 -23.45 5.33
C THR A 136 -15.96 -22.81 4.11
N HIS A 137 -15.17 -22.23 3.22
CA HIS A 137 -15.64 -21.48 2.05
C HIS A 137 -16.59 -20.32 2.37
N SER A 138 -16.50 -19.79 3.60
CA SER A 138 -17.37 -18.76 4.15
C SER A 138 -16.61 -17.70 4.92
N LEU A 139 -17.21 -16.51 5.07
CA LEU A 139 -16.71 -15.45 5.96
C LEU A 139 -17.30 -15.54 7.38
N THR A 140 -18.34 -16.31 7.60
CA THR A 140 -19.05 -16.36 8.89
C THR A 140 -18.30 -17.11 9.97
N ASP A 141 -17.52 -18.13 9.57
CA ASP A 141 -16.84 -19.02 10.50
C ASP A 141 -15.46 -18.50 10.98
N MET A 142 -15.09 -17.29 10.55
CA MET A 142 -13.85 -16.64 10.96
C MET A 142 -13.94 -15.93 12.32
N THR A 143 -15.14 -15.88 12.91
CA THR A 143 -15.42 -15.08 14.10
C THR A 143 -15.01 -15.78 15.37
N ARG A 144 -13.77 -15.61 15.80
CA ARG A 144 -13.34 -15.98 17.16
C ARG A 144 -13.23 -14.77 18.09
N SER A 145 -12.96 -13.59 17.56
CA SER A 145 -12.89 -12.38 18.37
C SER A 145 -13.23 -11.13 17.54
N THR A 146 -13.62 -10.11 18.26
CA THR A 146 -13.87 -8.76 17.72
C THR A 146 -12.67 -8.16 17.02
N TYR A 147 -11.48 -8.42 17.55
CA TYR A 147 -10.21 -7.91 17.04
C TYR A 147 -9.91 -8.50 15.66
N ASP A 148 -10.12 -9.81 15.50
CA ASP A 148 -9.83 -10.52 14.24
C ASP A 148 -10.66 -9.99 13.06
N MET A 149 -11.87 -9.52 13.33
CA MET A 149 -12.81 -9.04 12.32
C MET A 149 -12.62 -7.58 11.92
N SER A 150 -11.83 -6.81 12.65
CA SER A 150 -11.65 -5.37 12.40
C SER A 150 -10.78 -5.07 11.17
N TYR A 151 -9.99 -6.04 10.70
CA TYR A 151 -9.07 -5.86 9.58
C TYR A 151 -9.70 -6.29 8.26
N PRO A 152 -9.52 -5.50 7.17
CA PRO A 152 -9.95 -5.88 5.83
C PRO A 152 -9.36 -7.21 5.37
N LEU A 153 -10.02 -7.85 4.39
CA LEU A 153 -9.79 -9.25 4.06
C LEU A 153 -8.82 -9.50 2.90
N HIS A 154 -8.25 -8.45 2.29
CA HIS A 154 -7.40 -8.61 1.10
C HIS A 154 -6.35 -9.72 1.26
N ILE A 155 -5.52 -9.62 2.29
CA ILE A 155 -4.41 -10.57 2.49
C ILE A 155 -4.93 -11.95 2.87
N SER A 156 -5.94 -12.04 3.73
CA SER A 156 -6.53 -13.33 4.09
C SER A 156 -7.16 -14.06 2.89
N LEU A 157 -7.84 -13.34 2.00
CA LEU A 157 -8.37 -13.92 0.76
C LEU A 157 -7.26 -14.32 -0.22
N LEU A 158 -6.20 -13.50 -0.33
CA LEU A 158 -5.08 -13.82 -1.19
C LEU A 158 -4.31 -15.06 -0.70
N HIS A 159 -4.11 -15.20 0.63
CA HIS A 159 -3.53 -16.40 1.24
C HIS A 159 -4.44 -17.62 1.05
N SER A 160 -5.76 -17.44 1.20
CA SER A 160 -6.70 -18.57 1.03
C SER A 160 -6.62 -19.17 -0.37
N PHE A 161 -6.28 -18.40 -1.42
CA PHE A 161 -6.08 -18.95 -2.77
C PHE A 161 -4.89 -19.92 -2.82
N VAL A 162 -3.82 -19.65 -2.06
CA VAL A 162 -2.69 -20.57 -1.94
C VAL A 162 -3.13 -21.86 -1.24
N TYR A 163 -3.87 -21.75 -0.14
CA TYR A 163 -4.35 -22.92 0.63
C TYR A 163 -5.37 -23.77 -0.12
N MET A 164 -6.27 -23.14 -0.89
CA MET A 164 -7.22 -23.84 -1.76
C MET A 164 -6.53 -24.64 -2.89
N LEU A 165 -5.31 -24.27 -3.25
CA LEU A 165 -4.46 -25.02 -4.21
C LEU A 165 -3.60 -26.09 -3.52
N GLY A 166 -3.73 -26.27 -2.22
CA GLY A 166 -2.96 -27.25 -1.43
C GLY A 166 -1.57 -26.76 -1.00
N GLY A 167 -1.32 -25.45 -1.03
CA GLY A 167 -0.12 -24.87 -0.44
C GLY A 167 -0.21 -24.82 1.09
N GLU A 168 0.94 -24.82 1.75
CA GLU A 168 1.05 -24.76 3.22
C GLU A 168 1.49 -23.37 3.71
N SER A 169 2.04 -22.53 2.83
CA SER A 169 2.49 -21.18 3.17
C SER A 169 2.25 -20.19 2.02
N ALA A 170 1.67 -19.05 2.35
CA ALA A 170 1.47 -17.93 1.43
C ALA A 170 2.45 -16.76 1.66
N GLN A 171 3.41 -16.92 2.57
CA GLN A 171 4.31 -15.87 3.04
C GLN A 171 5.15 -15.28 1.90
N GLY A 172 5.56 -16.09 0.92
CA GLY A 172 6.31 -15.64 -0.25
C GLY A 172 5.63 -14.56 -1.09
N LEU A 173 4.28 -14.43 -1.03
CA LEU A 173 3.54 -13.37 -1.72
C LEU A 173 3.94 -11.97 -1.24
N HIS A 174 4.39 -11.82 0.00
CA HIS A 174 4.79 -10.53 0.56
C HIS A 174 6.06 -9.98 -0.10
N ALA A 175 6.98 -10.85 -0.51
CA ALA A 175 8.15 -10.45 -1.30
C ALA A 175 7.75 -9.88 -2.68
N LEU A 176 6.63 -10.32 -3.26
CA LEU A 176 6.13 -9.78 -4.52
C LEU A 176 5.51 -8.38 -4.34
N PHE A 177 4.87 -8.10 -3.21
CA PHE A 177 4.49 -6.73 -2.85
C PHE A 177 5.71 -5.82 -2.71
N PHE A 178 6.79 -6.33 -2.10
CA PHE A 178 8.05 -5.60 -2.00
C PHE A 178 8.66 -5.31 -3.38
N GLY A 179 8.80 -6.32 -4.23
CA GLY A 179 9.28 -6.15 -5.60
C GLY A 179 8.42 -5.18 -6.41
N SER A 180 7.09 -5.22 -6.23
CA SER A 180 6.16 -4.30 -6.87
C SER A 180 6.35 -2.86 -6.39
N LEU A 181 6.56 -2.64 -5.09
CA LEU A 181 6.90 -1.33 -4.54
C LEU A 181 8.19 -0.78 -5.16
N LEU A 182 9.25 -1.60 -5.24
CA LEU A 182 10.53 -1.20 -5.83
C LEU A 182 10.39 -0.85 -7.31
N ALA A 183 9.60 -1.61 -8.06
CA ALA A 183 9.31 -1.34 -9.47
C ALA A 183 8.60 0.01 -9.66
N VAL A 184 7.59 0.30 -8.83
CA VAL A 184 6.88 1.59 -8.85
C VAL A 184 7.80 2.75 -8.49
N VAL A 185 8.60 2.60 -7.42
CA VAL A 185 9.57 3.62 -6.99
C VAL A 185 10.58 3.93 -8.09
N TYR A 186 11.19 2.89 -8.67
CA TYR A 186 12.15 3.04 -9.76
C TYR A 186 11.55 3.81 -10.93
N GLU A 187 10.39 3.38 -11.43
CA GLU A 187 9.81 3.97 -12.63
C GLU A 187 9.30 5.39 -12.40
N ARG A 188 8.72 5.69 -11.25
CA ARG A 188 8.28 7.07 -10.96
C ARG A 188 9.46 8.01 -10.81
N LEU A 189 10.53 7.56 -10.16
CA LEU A 189 11.78 8.32 -10.12
C LEU A 189 12.40 8.48 -11.51
N ARG A 190 12.37 7.43 -12.35
CA ARG A 190 12.90 7.49 -13.73
C ARG A 190 12.20 8.56 -14.58
N VAL A 191 10.88 8.67 -14.43
CA VAL A 191 10.07 9.70 -15.13
C VAL A 191 10.41 11.12 -14.62
N TRP A 192 10.73 11.25 -13.34
CA TRP A 192 10.99 12.56 -12.73
C TRP A 192 12.47 12.97 -12.73
N THR A 193 13.37 12.04 -12.93
CA THR A 193 14.82 12.25 -12.88
C THR A 193 15.49 11.63 -14.12
N ASN A 194 16.29 10.61 -13.92
CA ASN A 194 16.91 9.79 -14.95
C ASN A 194 17.16 8.37 -14.42
N PRO A 195 17.52 7.38 -15.27
CA PRO A 195 17.71 5.99 -14.84
C PRO A 195 18.73 5.78 -13.71
N ARG A 196 19.76 6.60 -13.61
CA ARG A 196 20.79 6.48 -12.56
C ARG A 196 20.24 6.87 -11.20
N TRP A 197 19.61 8.03 -11.10
CA TRP A 197 18.98 8.49 -9.85
C TRP A 197 17.79 7.62 -9.44
N ALA A 198 17.02 7.16 -10.42
CA ALA A 198 15.94 6.21 -10.14
C ALA A 198 16.46 4.91 -9.51
N LEU A 199 17.59 4.41 -10.02
CA LEU A 199 18.21 3.21 -9.47
C LEU A 199 18.76 3.43 -8.06
N VAL A 200 19.39 4.59 -7.81
CA VAL A 200 19.83 4.97 -6.44
C VAL A 200 18.65 4.93 -5.47
N GLY A 201 17.53 5.57 -5.81
CA GLY A 201 16.33 5.56 -4.97
C GLY A 201 15.78 4.16 -4.74
N ALA A 202 15.69 3.33 -5.79
CA ALA A 202 15.22 1.95 -5.67
C ALA A 202 16.14 1.09 -4.79
N VAL A 203 17.45 1.23 -4.91
CA VAL A 203 18.44 0.54 -4.08
C VAL A 203 18.32 0.97 -2.61
N LEU A 204 18.21 2.28 -2.34
CA LEU A 204 18.03 2.78 -0.98
C LEU A 204 16.75 2.27 -0.30
N VAL A 205 15.66 2.14 -1.06
CA VAL A 205 14.43 1.52 -0.55
C VAL A 205 14.62 0.02 -0.36
N ALA A 206 15.27 -0.67 -1.30
CA ALA A 206 15.48 -2.11 -1.24
C ALA A 206 16.37 -2.55 -0.07
N THR A 207 17.35 -1.73 0.31
CA THR A 207 18.28 -2.02 1.40
C THR A 207 17.76 -1.65 2.79
N SER A 208 16.51 -1.18 2.90
CA SER A 208 15.88 -0.93 4.20
C SER A 208 15.56 -2.25 4.91
N SER A 209 16.17 -2.48 6.09
CA SER A 209 15.91 -3.66 6.91
C SER A 209 14.44 -3.79 7.29
N GLU A 210 13.80 -2.69 7.69
CA GLU A 210 12.39 -2.68 8.09
C GLU A 210 11.45 -3.13 6.95
N LEU A 211 11.72 -2.71 5.71
CA LEU A 211 10.93 -3.17 4.55
C LEU A 211 11.21 -4.63 4.23
N PHE A 212 12.46 -5.05 4.34
CA PHE A 212 12.85 -6.45 4.12
C PHE A 212 12.22 -7.38 5.15
N ASP A 213 12.25 -7.01 6.43
CA ASP A 213 11.60 -7.78 7.50
C ASP A 213 10.10 -7.95 7.21
N HIS A 214 9.41 -6.86 6.81
CA HIS A 214 8.00 -6.93 6.46
C HIS A 214 7.71 -7.71 5.16
N ALA A 215 8.71 -7.88 4.28
CA ALA A 215 8.61 -8.74 3.11
C ALA A 215 8.66 -10.24 3.47
N THR A 216 9.11 -10.56 4.69
CA THR A 216 9.22 -11.94 5.20
C THR A 216 8.26 -12.25 6.35
N PHE A 217 7.63 -11.26 6.99
CA PHE A 217 6.75 -11.48 8.16
C PHE A 217 5.28 -11.77 7.83
N ALA A 218 4.88 -11.63 6.58
CA ALA A 218 3.49 -11.76 6.12
C ALA A 218 2.48 -10.84 6.84
N TYR A 219 2.91 -9.64 7.23
CA TYR A 219 2.05 -8.59 7.76
C TYR A 219 1.42 -7.74 6.65
N THR A 220 0.22 -7.22 6.88
CA THR A 220 -0.45 -6.31 5.93
C THR A 220 0.24 -4.96 5.76
N ASN A 221 1.22 -4.63 6.60
CA ASN A 221 1.91 -3.33 6.59
C ASN A 221 2.68 -3.06 5.29
N LEU A 222 3.37 -4.06 4.75
CA LEU A 222 4.09 -3.90 3.48
C LEU A 222 3.15 -3.84 2.27
N PRO A 223 2.18 -4.75 2.09
CA PRO A 223 1.15 -4.61 1.05
C PRO A 223 0.43 -3.26 1.11
N TYR A 224 0.01 -2.84 2.32
CA TYR A 224 -0.56 -1.51 2.55
C TYR A 224 0.37 -0.39 2.07
N THR A 225 1.65 -0.43 2.46
CA THR A 225 2.66 0.54 2.04
C THR A 225 2.84 0.56 0.53
N ALA A 226 2.85 -0.60 -0.13
CA ALA A 226 3.01 -0.70 -1.59
C ALA A 226 1.84 -0.01 -2.31
N TYR A 227 0.61 -0.28 -1.89
CA TYR A 227 -0.57 0.38 -2.44
C TYR A 227 -0.61 1.89 -2.14
N LEU A 228 -0.34 2.28 -0.90
CA LEU A 228 -0.35 3.69 -0.48
C LEU A 228 0.68 4.51 -1.27
N ILE A 229 1.92 4.03 -1.34
CA ILE A 229 2.99 4.72 -2.07
C ILE A 229 2.68 4.76 -3.57
N ALA A 230 2.27 3.64 -4.18
CA ALA A 230 1.85 3.64 -5.57
C ALA A 230 0.73 4.67 -5.79
N GLY A 231 -0.29 4.68 -4.94
CA GLY A 231 -1.40 5.61 -5.03
C GLY A 231 -0.96 7.07 -4.95
N LEU A 232 -0.18 7.43 -3.93
CA LEU A 232 0.34 8.80 -3.77
C LEU A 232 1.19 9.24 -4.97
N LEU A 233 2.10 8.38 -5.45
CA LEU A 233 2.97 8.72 -6.58
C LEU A 233 2.20 8.93 -7.89
N TYR A 234 1.13 8.16 -8.13
CA TYR A 234 0.27 8.35 -9.30
C TYR A 234 -0.68 9.55 -9.15
N LEU A 235 -1.11 9.89 -7.94
CA LEU A 235 -1.86 11.13 -7.69
C LEU A 235 -1.02 12.40 -7.89
N LEU A 236 0.31 12.30 -7.91
CA LEU A 236 1.21 13.39 -8.29
C LEU A 236 1.38 13.55 -9.81
N SER A 237 0.70 12.74 -10.60
CA SER A 237 0.78 12.76 -12.06
C SER A 237 -0.06 13.88 -12.68
N THR A 238 0.17 14.07 -13.99
CA THR A 238 -0.53 15.07 -14.82
C THR A 238 -1.56 14.45 -15.77
N THR A 239 -1.64 13.10 -15.82
CA THR A 239 -2.55 12.43 -16.73
C THR A 239 -3.77 11.87 -16.01
N SER A 240 -4.96 12.01 -16.60
CA SER A 240 -6.22 11.52 -16.02
C SER A 240 -6.19 10.02 -15.69
N ARG A 241 -5.52 9.21 -16.52
CA ARG A 241 -5.42 7.76 -16.32
C ARG A 241 -4.60 7.43 -15.08
N GLU A 242 -3.47 8.11 -14.90
CA GLU A 242 -2.62 7.90 -13.72
C GLU A 242 -3.28 8.42 -12.44
N LEU A 243 -4.05 9.52 -12.51
CA LEU A 243 -4.83 9.99 -11.35
C LEU A 243 -5.90 8.97 -10.92
N ILE A 244 -6.61 8.36 -11.88
CA ILE A 244 -7.59 7.30 -11.61
C ILE A 244 -6.89 6.06 -11.01
N LEU A 245 -5.74 5.66 -11.57
CA LEU A 245 -4.94 4.58 -11.02
C LEU A 245 -4.47 4.88 -9.60
N GLY A 246 -4.02 6.10 -9.33
CA GLY A 246 -3.63 6.54 -8.00
C GLY A 246 -4.76 6.41 -6.98
N ALA A 247 -5.96 6.86 -7.36
CA ALA A 247 -7.16 6.73 -6.52
C ALA A 247 -7.54 5.25 -6.29
N LEU A 248 -7.47 4.41 -7.32
CA LEU A 248 -7.68 2.96 -7.20
C LEU A 248 -6.69 2.33 -6.22
N MET A 249 -5.40 2.65 -6.31
CA MET A 249 -4.38 2.14 -5.39
C MET A 249 -4.66 2.53 -3.93
N ILE A 250 -5.10 3.76 -3.68
CA ILE A 250 -5.51 4.17 -2.32
C ILE A 250 -6.75 3.39 -1.84
N GLY A 251 -7.71 3.15 -2.73
CA GLY A 251 -8.86 2.28 -2.42
C GLY A 251 -8.40 0.87 -2.02
N LEU A 252 -7.48 0.27 -2.78
CA LEU A 252 -6.89 -1.04 -2.47
C LEU A 252 -6.01 -1.02 -1.21
N SER A 253 -5.35 0.09 -0.91
CA SER A 253 -4.69 0.30 0.38
C SER A 253 -5.70 0.19 1.54
N SER A 254 -6.88 0.82 1.41
CA SER A 254 -7.97 0.72 2.40
C SER A 254 -8.57 -0.69 2.49
N TRP A 255 -8.54 -1.46 1.40
CA TRP A 255 -8.93 -2.88 1.36
C TRP A 255 -7.89 -3.80 2.01
N THR A 256 -6.64 -3.36 2.09
CA THR A 256 -5.54 -4.12 2.71
C THR A 256 -5.47 -3.87 4.21
N ARG A 257 -5.61 -2.62 4.62
CA ARG A 257 -5.61 -2.18 6.02
C ARG A 257 -6.40 -0.88 6.12
N SER A 258 -7.10 -0.66 7.23
CA SER A 258 -7.80 0.61 7.44
C SER A 258 -6.85 1.79 7.27
N ALA A 259 -6.99 2.51 6.16
CA ALA A 259 -6.11 3.59 5.74
C ALA A 259 -6.65 4.97 6.17
N GLU A 260 -7.29 5.00 7.34
CA GLU A 260 -7.83 6.22 7.90
C GLU A 260 -6.70 7.13 8.42
N PRO A 261 -6.66 8.37 8.11
CA PRO A 261 -7.45 9.18 7.16
C PRO A 261 -6.73 9.44 5.83
N PHE A 262 -5.81 8.58 5.39
CA PHE A 262 -5.05 8.75 4.13
C PHE A 262 -5.94 8.84 2.90
N TRP A 263 -7.13 8.24 2.94
CA TRP A 263 -8.10 8.37 1.86
C TRP A 263 -8.57 9.82 1.68
N LEU A 264 -8.71 10.59 2.77
CA LEU A 264 -9.04 12.03 2.70
C LEU A 264 -7.92 12.81 2.03
N LEU A 265 -6.67 12.55 2.44
CA LEU A 265 -5.49 13.18 1.81
C LEU A 265 -5.44 12.87 0.31
N ALA A 266 -5.68 11.62 -0.06
CA ALA A 266 -5.72 11.20 -1.45
C ALA A 266 -6.86 11.87 -2.23
N TRP A 267 -8.03 12.00 -1.63
CA TRP A 267 -9.18 12.67 -2.23
C TRP A 267 -8.92 14.17 -2.43
N LEU A 268 -8.34 14.84 -1.45
CA LEU A 268 -7.92 16.25 -1.59
C LEU A 268 -6.89 16.44 -2.70
N LEU A 269 -5.90 15.53 -2.82
CA LEU A 269 -4.94 15.54 -3.92
C LEU A 269 -5.64 15.35 -5.28
N LEU A 270 -6.60 14.44 -5.36
CA LEU A 270 -7.37 14.18 -6.57
C LEU A 270 -8.20 15.39 -6.98
N ILE A 271 -8.85 16.07 -6.03
CA ILE A 271 -9.58 17.32 -6.26
C ILE A 271 -8.62 18.39 -6.79
N PHE A 272 -7.50 18.61 -6.08
CA PHE A 272 -6.52 19.62 -6.44
C PHE A 272 -5.96 19.40 -7.86
N GLN A 273 -5.56 18.18 -8.20
CA GLN A 273 -5.03 17.86 -9.52
C GLN A 273 -6.11 17.95 -10.60
N SER A 274 -7.32 17.50 -10.33
CA SER A 274 -8.44 17.60 -11.28
C SER A 274 -8.82 19.06 -11.59
N ALA A 275 -8.83 19.90 -10.56
CA ALA A 275 -9.05 21.35 -10.71
C ALA A 275 -7.91 22.01 -11.50
N ARG A 276 -6.65 21.69 -11.17
CA ARG A 276 -5.46 22.20 -11.85
C ARG A 276 -5.47 21.90 -13.35
N PHE A 277 -5.88 20.68 -13.72
CA PHE A 277 -5.93 20.26 -15.13
C PHE A 277 -7.29 20.50 -15.79
N LYS A 278 -8.24 21.11 -15.07
CA LYS A 278 -9.60 21.40 -15.56
C LYS A 278 -10.30 20.17 -16.14
N THR A 279 -10.12 19.00 -15.48
CA THR A 279 -10.70 17.73 -15.90
C THR A 279 -11.54 17.13 -14.77
N PHE A 280 -12.82 16.91 -15.03
CA PHE A 280 -13.74 16.31 -14.05
C PHE A 280 -13.71 14.78 -14.04
N LYS A 281 -13.36 14.16 -15.17
CA LYS A 281 -13.35 12.70 -15.34
C LYS A 281 -12.52 11.94 -14.29
N PRO A 282 -11.24 12.30 -14.00
CA PRO A 282 -10.47 11.59 -12.98
C PRO A 282 -11.04 11.80 -11.57
N LEU A 283 -11.63 12.96 -11.28
CA LEU A 283 -12.29 13.19 -10.00
C LEU A 283 -13.46 12.24 -9.81
N LEU A 284 -14.36 12.12 -10.79
CA LEU A 284 -15.54 11.27 -10.71
C LEU A 284 -15.15 9.78 -10.61
N ILE A 285 -14.37 9.27 -11.57
CA ILE A 285 -14.00 7.84 -11.63
C ILE A 285 -13.08 7.48 -10.47
N GLY A 286 -12.10 8.34 -10.17
CA GLY A 286 -11.16 8.11 -9.07
C GLY A 286 -11.86 8.13 -7.71
N SER A 287 -12.79 9.06 -7.47
CA SER A 287 -13.58 9.06 -6.22
C SER A 287 -14.44 7.81 -6.10
N PHE A 288 -15.04 7.34 -7.20
CA PHE A 288 -15.80 6.09 -7.20
C PHE A 288 -14.92 4.88 -6.88
N ALA A 289 -13.74 4.77 -7.49
CA ALA A 289 -12.81 3.67 -7.25
C ALA A 289 -12.32 3.69 -5.79
N LEU A 290 -11.89 4.85 -5.30
CA LEU A 290 -11.41 5.01 -3.93
C LEU A 290 -12.50 4.74 -2.90
N TYR A 291 -13.65 5.39 -3.05
CA TYR A 291 -14.73 5.32 -2.07
C TYR A 291 -15.52 4.02 -2.17
N GLY A 292 -15.74 3.48 -3.37
CA GLY A 292 -16.49 2.25 -3.58
C GLY A 292 -15.83 1.05 -2.91
N ILE A 293 -14.51 0.91 -3.03
CA ILE A 293 -13.77 -0.16 -2.36
C ILE A 293 -13.85 -0.01 -0.84
N ARG A 294 -13.60 1.18 -0.33
CA ARG A 294 -13.68 1.47 1.10
C ARG A 294 -15.09 1.25 1.65
N TYR A 295 -16.10 1.81 0.97
CA TYR A 295 -17.50 1.73 1.40
C TYR A 295 -18.00 0.29 1.49
N GLY A 296 -17.68 -0.55 0.51
CA GLY A 296 -18.06 -1.96 0.53
C GLY A 296 -17.54 -2.71 1.76
N TRP A 297 -16.28 -2.47 2.17
CA TRP A 297 -15.76 -3.02 3.41
C TRP A 297 -16.44 -2.43 4.65
N THR A 298 -16.60 -1.12 4.72
CA THR A 298 -17.22 -0.44 5.87
C THR A 298 -18.66 -0.90 6.07
N GLN A 299 -19.42 -1.08 5.00
CA GLN A 299 -20.79 -1.60 5.09
C GLN A 299 -20.84 -3.05 5.58
N TYR A 300 -19.94 -3.90 5.10
CA TYR A 300 -19.83 -5.27 5.61
C TYR A 300 -19.47 -5.26 7.11
N TYR A 301 -18.46 -4.50 7.49
CA TYR A 301 -18.04 -4.38 8.88
C TYR A 301 -19.21 -3.94 9.79
N ASN A 302 -19.90 -2.86 9.42
CA ASN A 302 -21.00 -2.34 10.22
C ASN A 302 -22.23 -3.28 10.25
N SER A 303 -22.53 -4.00 9.17
CA SER A 303 -23.73 -4.83 9.09
C SER A 303 -23.56 -6.23 9.69
N VAL A 304 -22.36 -6.81 9.59
CA VAL A 304 -22.10 -8.19 10.00
C VAL A 304 -21.25 -8.22 11.26
N VAL A 305 -20.16 -7.51 11.25
CA VAL A 305 -19.19 -7.57 12.34
C VAL A 305 -19.70 -6.83 13.57
N ALA A 306 -20.22 -5.62 13.41
CA ALA A 306 -20.78 -4.86 14.53
C ALA A 306 -22.00 -5.58 15.17
N GLY A 307 -22.82 -6.27 14.35
CA GLY A 307 -23.94 -7.09 14.84
C GLY A 307 -23.52 -8.30 15.69
N LEU A 308 -22.34 -8.86 15.42
CA LEU A 308 -21.79 -10.00 16.17
C LEU A 308 -21.08 -9.58 17.47
N ILE A 309 -20.56 -8.36 17.52
CA ILE A 309 -19.64 -7.89 18.55
C ILE A 309 -20.33 -6.94 19.54
N GLY A 310 -21.51 -6.44 19.21
CA GLY A 310 -22.11 -5.28 19.84
C GLY A 310 -21.58 -3.97 19.25
N GLU A 311 -22.07 -2.85 19.71
CA GLU A 311 -21.67 -1.55 19.20
C GLU A 311 -20.16 -1.32 19.40
N VAL A 312 -19.40 -1.33 18.31
CA VAL A 312 -18.05 -0.79 18.32
C VAL A 312 -18.19 0.73 18.46
N PRO A 313 -17.70 1.35 19.54
CA PRO A 313 -17.76 2.79 19.66
C PRO A 313 -17.11 3.43 18.43
N SER A 314 -17.86 4.22 17.67
CA SER A 314 -17.24 4.96 16.57
C SER A 314 -16.24 5.94 17.20
N LEU A 315 -15.03 6.04 16.63
CA LEU A 315 -14.00 6.98 17.07
C LEU A 315 -14.53 8.43 17.19
N THR A 316 -15.64 8.73 16.55
CA THR A 316 -16.27 10.05 16.51
C THR A 316 -17.41 10.22 17.53
N SER A 317 -18.05 9.14 18.00
CA SER A 317 -19.22 9.24 18.89
C SER A 317 -18.89 9.78 20.29
N ASN A 318 -17.63 9.71 20.72
CA ASN A 318 -17.17 10.10 22.05
C ASN A 318 -16.25 11.34 22.03
N LEU A 319 -16.13 12.06 20.91
CA LEU A 319 -15.40 13.32 20.86
C LEU A 319 -16.24 14.42 21.50
N SER A 320 -16.08 14.59 22.80
CA SER A 320 -16.63 15.68 23.60
C SER A 320 -15.52 16.65 24.02
N ILE A 321 -15.89 17.84 24.50
CA ILE A 321 -14.93 18.82 25.06
C ILE A 321 -14.17 18.18 26.24
N SER A 322 -14.84 17.34 27.03
CA SER A 322 -14.21 16.59 28.12
C SER A 322 -13.17 15.57 27.63
N SER A 323 -13.39 14.93 26.49
CA SER A 323 -12.41 14.03 25.89
C SER A 323 -11.15 14.79 25.43
N ILE A 324 -11.33 16.01 24.90
CA ILE A 324 -10.19 16.87 24.51
C ILE A 324 -9.39 17.29 25.74
N SER A 325 -10.05 17.64 26.85
CA SER A 325 -9.34 17.99 28.09
C SER A 325 -8.54 16.83 28.68
N ALA A 326 -8.96 15.57 28.45
CA ALA A 326 -8.25 14.37 28.87
C ALA A 326 -6.92 14.12 28.10
N ILE A 327 -6.68 14.84 27.00
CA ILE A 327 -5.44 14.75 26.23
C ILE A 327 -4.26 15.38 26.99
N PHE A 328 -4.50 16.53 27.64
CA PHE A 328 -3.42 17.33 28.24
C PHE A 328 -2.62 16.59 29.33
N PRO A 329 -3.22 15.84 30.26
CA PRO A 329 -2.48 15.08 31.27
C PRO A 329 -1.59 13.98 30.66
N LYS A 330 -1.90 13.51 29.46
CA LYS A 330 -1.20 12.42 28.77
C LYS A 330 -0.11 12.88 27.77
N LEU A 331 0.15 14.18 27.68
CA LEU A 331 1.11 14.72 26.69
C LEU A 331 2.52 14.12 26.81
N SER A 332 2.99 13.84 28.03
CA SER A 332 4.26 13.16 28.27
C SER A 332 4.28 11.76 27.67
N ASP A 333 3.18 11.01 27.88
CA ASP A 333 3.05 9.64 27.39
C ASP A 333 3.01 9.61 25.85
N TYR A 334 2.28 10.56 25.23
CA TYR A 334 2.29 10.72 23.75
C TYR A 334 3.68 10.98 23.22
N TYR A 335 4.41 11.91 23.87
CA TYR A 335 5.77 12.22 23.46
C TYR A 335 6.66 10.97 23.49
N TRP A 336 6.66 10.22 24.59
CA TRP A 336 7.47 9.04 24.74
C TRP A 336 7.05 7.92 23.78
N TYR A 337 5.74 7.68 23.64
CA TYR A 337 5.24 6.67 22.70
C TYR A 337 5.61 7.00 21.26
N LEU A 338 5.35 8.24 20.80
CA LEU A 338 5.70 8.68 19.45
C LEU A 338 7.21 8.65 19.22
N ARG A 339 7.99 9.11 20.19
CA ARG A 339 9.44 9.06 20.12
C ARG A 339 9.95 7.64 19.91
N LEU A 340 9.54 6.70 20.75
CA LEU A 340 10.05 5.32 20.74
C LEU A 340 9.53 4.52 19.54
N ASN A 341 8.29 4.75 19.09
CA ASN A 341 7.66 3.92 18.06
C ASN A 341 7.56 4.58 16.68
N VAL A 342 7.71 5.90 16.56
CA VAL A 342 7.56 6.62 15.29
C VAL A 342 8.83 7.35 14.92
N ILE A 343 9.44 8.09 15.84
CA ILE A 343 10.58 8.97 15.54
C ILE A 343 11.88 8.18 15.57
N ASP A 344 12.20 7.51 16.67
CA ASP A 344 13.51 6.86 16.87
C ASP A 344 13.77 5.72 15.89
N PRO A 345 12.82 4.82 15.55
CA PRO A 345 13.06 3.77 14.57
C PRO A 345 13.31 4.30 13.14
N TYR A 346 12.72 5.44 12.82
CA TYR A 346 12.77 6.04 11.48
C TYR A 346 13.51 7.38 11.47
N ARG A 347 14.37 7.62 12.45
CA ARG A 347 15.03 8.92 12.70
C ARG A 347 15.65 9.50 11.45
N GLY A 348 16.45 8.72 10.72
CA GLY A 348 17.10 9.17 9.48
C GLY A 348 16.10 9.64 8.42
N TYR A 349 14.97 8.96 8.30
CA TYR A 349 13.94 9.29 7.31
C TYR A 349 13.13 10.54 7.67
N TRP A 350 12.83 10.75 8.96
CA TRP A 350 12.11 11.95 9.42
C TRP A 350 12.93 13.24 9.30
N PHE A 351 14.26 13.15 9.25
CA PHE A 351 15.12 14.32 9.04
C PHE A 351 15.33 14.66 7.56
N LEU A 352 15.04 13.77 6.61
CA LEU A 352 15.20 14.05 5.18
C LEU A 352 14.37 15.24 4.64
N PRO A 353 13.21 15.63 5.19
CA PRO A 353 12.55 16.87 4.79
C PRO A 353 13.40 18.13 4.94
N LEU A 354 14.33 18.17 5.89
CA LEU A 354 15.16 19.34 6.12
C LEU A 354 16.09 19.67 4.93
N PRO A 355 16.94 18.76 4.45
CA PRO A 355 17.72 19.01 3.23
C PRO A 355 16.82 19.20 2.00
N MET A 356 15.70 18.50 1.90
CA MET A 356 14.72 18.72 0.83
C MET A 356 14.17 20.16 0.85
N PHE A 357 13.89 20.72 2.04
CA PHE A 357 13.41 22.09 2.20
C PHE A 357 14.48 23.11 1.78
N ILE A 358 15.74 22.89 2.13
CA ILE A 358 16.87 23.74 1.70
C ILE A 358 16.96 23.75 0.17
N VAL A 359 16.89 22.58 -0.47
CA VAL A 359 16.90 22.48 -1.93
C VAL A 359 15.68 23.16 -2.54
N TRP A 360 14.50 23.03 -1.92
CA TRP A 360 13.29 23.71 -2.37
C TRP A 360 13.41 25.23 -2.27
N LEU A 361 13.95 25.76 -1.19
CA LEU A 361 14.17 27.22 -1.05
C LEU A 361 15.00 27.78 -2.21
N LYS A 362 16.02 27.03 -2.65
CA LYS A 362 16.92 27.42 -3.73
C LYS A 362 16.30 27.27 -5.12
N HIS A 363 15.59 26.16 -5.37
CA HIS A 363 15.14 25.79 -6.72
C HIS A 363 13.64 25.95 -6.95
N ARG A 364 12.84 26.19 -5.87
CA ARG A 364 11.38 26.41 -5.92
C ARG A 364 10.60 25.32 -6.66
N SER A 365 11.06 24.07 -6.61
CA SER A 365 10.39 22.95 -7.26
C SER A 365 9.04 22.66 -6.61
N PRO A 366 7.90 22.77 -7.32
CA PRO A 366 6.58 22.49 -6.75
C PRO A 366 6.42 21.03 -6.30
N ARG A 367 7.06 20.10 -7.03
CA ARG A 367 7.01 18.68 -6.68
C ARG A 367 7.75 18.39 -5.37
N LEU A 368 8.90 19.03 -5.16
CA LEU A 368 9.66 18.86 -3.92
C LEU A 368 8.89 19.43 -2.72
N LEU A 369 8.26 20.59 -2.87
CA LEU A 369 7.37 21.14 -1.84
C LEU A 369 6.25 20.15 -1.49
N LEU A 370 5.65 19.53 -2.51
CA LEU A 370 4.57 18.58 -2.30
C LEU A 370 5.03 17.33 -1.53
N PHE A 371 6.24 16.81 -1.79
CA PHE A 371 6.82 15.74 -0.97
C PHE A 371 7.00 16.16 0.49
N ILE A 372 7.53 17.36 0.72
CA ILE A 372 7.71 17.89 2.08
C ILE A 372 6.34 17.99 2.79
N LEU A 373 5.34 18.57 2.11
CA LEU A 373 3.99 18.69 2.66
C LEU A 373 3.35 17.31 2.93
N LEU A 374 3.55 16.34 2.04
CA LEU A 374 3.07 14.97 2.26
C LEU A 374 3.71 14.33 3.49
N MET A 375 5.01 14.52 3.71
CA MET A 375 5.68 13.99 4.90
C MET A 375 5.14 14.63 6.19
N PHE A 376 4.92 15.94 6.21
CA PHE A 376 4.32 16.61 7.37
C PHE A 376 2.85 16.21 7.57
N ALA A 377 2.08 16.10 6.49
CA ALA A 377 0.68 15.64 6.56
C ALA A 377 0.60 14.21 7.10
N THR A 378 1.46 13.31 6.63
CA THR A 378 1.49 11.92 7.12
C THR A 378 1.90 11.84 8.59
N LEU A 379 2.87 12.64 9.03
CA LEU A 379 3.23 12.74 10.45
C LEU A 379 2.05 13.26 11.28
N GLY A 380 1.38 14.31 10.81
CA GLY A 380 0.18 14.85 11.48
C GLY A 380 -0.93 13.82 11.62
N ILE A 381 -1.17 13.02 10.58
CA ILE A 381 -2.14 11.90 10.58
C ILE A 381 -1.77 10.85 11.64
N VAL A 382 -0.50 10.47 11.70
CA VAL A 382 -0.02 9.48 12.68
C VAL A 382 -0.16 10.01 14.11
N VAL A 383 0.26 11.25 14.35
CA VAL A 383 0.11 11.89 15.65
C VAL A 383 -1.35 11.97 16.06
N ALA A 384 -2.24 12.44 15.17
CA ALA A 384 -3.67 12.48 15.43
C ALA A 384 -4.25 11.09 15.72
N GLY A 385 -3.82 10.07 14.96
CA GLY A 385 -4.24 8.68 15.17
C GLY A 385 -3.83 8.15 16.55
N VAL A 386 -2.58 8.38 16.97
CA VAL A 386 -2.10 7.99 18.31
C VAL A 386 -2.87 8.70 19.40
N VAL A 387 -3.09 10.00 19.28
CA VAL A 387 -3.86 10.79 20.25
C VAL A 387 -5.30 10.26 20.34
N LEU A 388 -5.98 10.07 19.23
CA LEU A 388 -7.35 9.53 19.20
C LEU A 388 -7.43 8.13 19.81
N MET A 389 -6.53 7.22 19.43
CA MET A 389 -6.50 5.87 19.97
C MET A 389 -6.31 5.87 21.49
N SER A 390 -5.48 6.74 22.02
CA SER A 390 -5.21 6.82 23.45
C SER A 390 -6.43 7.24 24.32
N LEU A 391 -7.46 7.84 23.70
CA LEU A 391 -8.71 8.15 24.41
C LEU A 391 -9.53 6.90 24.72
N TYR A 392 -9.28 5.79 23.98
CA TYR A 392 -10.01 4.52 24.14
C TYR A 392 -9.17 3.44 24.82
N LEU A 393 -7.86 3.65 24.93
CA LEU A 393 -6.94 2.65 25.50
C LEU A 393 -6.78 2.85 27.00
N THR A 394 -6.76 1.75 27.73
CA THR A 394 -6.44 1.75 29.15
C THR A 394 -4.93 1.78 29.37
N SER A 395 -4.15 1.23 28.43
CA SER A 395 -2.70 1.14 28.51
C SER A 395 -2.05 1.24 27.15
N TRP A 396 -0.85 1.81 27.06
CA TRP A 396 -0.03 1.85 25.85
C TRP A 396 0.44 0.46 25.38
N ALA A 397 0.42 -0.54 26.27
CA ALA A 397 0.73 -1.91 25.92
C ALA A 397 -0.27 -2.49 24.89
N GLU A 398 -1.52 -2.00 24.87
CA GLU A 398 -2.57 -2.46 23.94
C GLU A 398 -2.25 -2.15 22.48
N ILE A 399 -1.57 -1.03 22.22
CA ILE A 399 -1.12 -0.71 20.85
C ILE A 399 0.35 -1.12 20.60
N GLY A 400 1.14 -1.36 21.65
CA GLY A 400 2.52 -1.81 21.56
C GLY A 400 3.31 -1.11 20.45
N THR A 401 3.85 -1.86 19.49
CA THR A 401 4.60 -1.37 18.34
C THR A 401 3.74 -1.02 17.11
N SER A 402 2.41 -0.94 17.26
CA SER A 402 1.51 -0.75 16.11
C SER A 402 1.81 0.52 15.31
N ALA A 403 2.09 1.64 15.99
CA ALA A 403 2.45 2.89 15.31
C ALA A 403 3.74 2.76 14.51
N ARG A 404 4.76 2.04 15.01
CA ARG A 404 6.00 1.75 14.27
C ARG A 404 5.69 1.05 12.95
N ARG A 405 4.88 0.02 12.98
CA ARG A 405 4.51 -0.74 11.78
C ARG A 405 3.64 0.07 10.80
N MET A 406 2.78 0.94 11.34
CA MET A 406 1.89 1.78 10.53
C MET A 406 2.62 2.85 9.72
N VAL A 407 3.76 3.35 10.17
CA VAL A 407 4.53 4.40 9.49
C VAL A 407 5.59 3.88 8.51
N LEU A 408 5.57 2.60 8.20
CA LEU A 408 6.53 1.96 7.28
C LEU A 408 6.66 2.70 5.92
N PHE A 409 5.58 3.32 5.45
CA PHE A 409 5.53 4.11 4.22
C PHE A 409 6.44 5.35 4.22
N ILE A 410 6.92 5.80 5.40
CA ILE A 410 7.84 6.96 5.46
C ILE A 410 9.16 6.67 4.76
N ILE A 411 9.61 5.41 4.79
CA ILE A 411 10.86 4.99 4.16
C ILE A 411 10.84 5.30 2.66
N PRO A 412 9.97 4.70 1.83
CA PRO A 412 9.96 4.99 0.41
C PRO A 412 9.59 6.46 0.12
N LEU A 413 8.69 7.07 0.88
CA LEU A 413 8.28 8.46 0.66
C LEU A 413 9.45 9.44 0.82
N SER A 414 10.22 9.31 1.90
CA SER A 414 11.36 10.18 2.19
C SER A 414 12.54 9.92 1.24
N VAL A 415 12.82 8.65 0.92
CA VAL A 415 13.89 8.29 -0.03
C VAL A 415 13.59 8.84 -1.42
N ILE A 416 12.34 8.74 -1.90
CA ILE A 416 11.95 9.29 -3.21
C ILE A 416 12.13 10.81 -3.23
N GLY A 417 11.67 11.51 -2.20
CA GLY A 417 11.81 12.96 -2.11
C GLY A 417 13.28 13.41 -2.03
N ALA A 418 14.11 12.72 -1.22
CA ALA A 418 15.52 13.01 -1.09
C ALA A 418 16.30 12.70 -2.39
N THR A 419 16.00 11.60 -3.05
CA THR A 419 16.59 11.24 -4.35
C THR A 419 16.27 12.29 -5.42
N TYR A 420 15.01 12.75 -5.45
CA TYR A 420 14.59 13.83 -6.35
C TYR A 420 15.28 15.16 -6.03
N ALA A 421 15.48 15.50 -4.75
CA ALA A 421 16.23 16.67 -4.34
C ALA A 421 17.71 16.59 -4.78
N GLY A 422 18.36 15.43 -4.59
CA GLY A 422 19.73 15.18 -5.06
C GLY A 422 19.86 15.33 -6.58
N TYR A 423 18.89 14.84 -7.34
CA TYR A 423 18.85 15.05 -8.79
C TYR A 423 18.78 16.53 -9.16
N ILE A 424 17.89 17.31 -8.53
CA ILE A 424 17.79 18.77 -8.78
C ILE A 424 19.12 19.45 -8.53
N MET A 425 19.80 19.13 -7.41
CA MET A 425 21.09 19.70 -7.08
C MET A 425 22.18 19.35 -8.11
N SER A 426 22.18 18.11 -8.59
CA SER A 426 23.20 17.63 -9.54
C SER A 426 23.03 18.20 -10.94
N THR A 427 21.81 18.64 -11.31
CA THR A 427 21.50 19.18 -12.65
C THR A 427 21.46 20.71 -12.70
N ALA A 428 21.44 21.36 -11.53
CA ALA A 428 21.49 22.81 -11.46
C ALA A 428 22.92 23.29 -11.84
N GLN A 429 23.05 23.86 -13.03
CA GLN A 429 24.28 24.56 -13.40
C GLN A 429 24.53 25.71 -12.41
N PRO A 430 25.78 25.90 -11.93
CA PRO A 430 26.12 27.11 -11.19
C PRO A 430 25.77 28.31 -12.07
N LYS A 431 24.92 29.21 -11.56
CA LYS A 431 24.77 30.53 -12.21
C LYS A 431 26.17 31.09 -12.32
N LYS A 432 26.71 31.23 -13.55
CA LYS A 432 27.87 32.09 -13.78
C LYS A 432 27.41 33.45 -13.29
N TYR A 433 28.01 33.90 -12.20
CA TYR A 433 27.96 35.28 -11.79
C TYR A 433 28.95 35.97 -12.73
N ASP A 434 28.43 36.51 -13.85
CA ASP A 434 29.14 37.50 -14.65
C ASP A 434 29.05 38.85 -13.95
#